data_23238fbd5706affbdd134105248c8be2
#
_entry.id   23238fbd5706affbdd134105248c8be2
#
_cell.length_a   1.000
_cell.length_b   1.000
_cell.length_c   1.000
_cell.angle_alpha   90.00
_cell.angle_beta   90.00
_cell.angle_gamma   90.00
#
_symmetry.space_group_name_H-M   'P 1'
#
loop_
_entity.id
_entity.type
_entity.pdbx_description
1 polymer ?
#
loop_
_entity_poly.entity_id
_entity_poly.type
_entity_poly.pdbx_seq_one_letter_code
_entity_poly.pdbx_strand_id
1 'polypeptide(L)'
;MILVEHATVITVDGERRVFADGSVLVDGSRILQVGPSREVHPPREPDRVIDGSRLVVTPGFVDTHVHLSEHLNRGLLLDDIPVDRYLPDWLIPLYAVMTAEDEQHAALLAGIEMIRTGTTTFCEAGTLFDTSAVADAVERLGMRAILGRWTWDLESGPDRMRQTTAEALAANAAMLEDLGARDGLVRGWPLLLGFGTCSEELIRGAKALADRHGVGWGMMHLASHPSRRTRDRLPLATLDAWGVLAPNAKLSHMVYLDDADIARLVRRGVKISHCPTAGLKHTKGLAAHARVPEMVRDGVCVSLGGDSGNGSNHFDMLRMMYLVANIYKDARLDVRVLPPETVVEMATIRGAEALLMEREIGSLEVGKRADLVLFDRDAPEWRPLLNPLNNLVYAATGSSVRSVMIDGRLVLDEGRITTVDERAVYDRVEVLARDQVRRAGLTVLNRWPLRP
;
A
#
# COMPACT_ATOMS: atom_id res chain seq x y z
N MET A 1 -14.20 -19.78 16.42
CA MET A 1 -14.90 -18.49 16.14
C MET A 1 -14.37 -17.42 17.09
N ILE A 2 -14.29 -16.16 16.60
CA ILE A 2 -13.97 -14.98 17.41
C ILE A 2 -15.14 -14.03 17.29
N LEU A 3 -15.66 -13.55 18.43
CA LEU A 3 -16.71 -12.53 18.48
C LEU A 3 -16.12 -11.22 19.01
N VAL A 4 -16.24 -10.15 18.25
CA VAL A 4 -16.06 -8.77 18.75
C VAL A 4 -17.46 -8.22 18.99
N GLU A 5 -17.82 -7.94 20.23
CA GLU A 5 -19.16 -7.50 20.59
C GLU A 5 -19.20 -6.09 21.16
N HIS A 6 -20.32 -5.38 20.97
CA HIS A 6 -20.58 -4.05 21.53
C HIS A 6 -19.60 -2.96 21.08
N ALA A 7 -19.02 -3.05 19.87
CA ALA A 7 -18.08 -2.06 19.34
C ALA A 7 -18.81 -0.95 18.53
N THR A 8 -18.14 0.18 18.34
CA THR A 8 -18.49 1.07 17.24
C THR A 8 -17.90 0.48 15.94
N VAL A 9 -18.76 0.02 15.01
CA VAL A 9 -18.31 -0.69 13.81
C VAL A 9 -18.54 0.18 12.57
N ILE A 10 -17.45 0.53 11.86
CA ILE A 10 -17.46 1.20 10.56
C ILE A 10 -17.31 0.12 9.50
N THR A 11 -18.37 -0.17 8.73
CA THR A 11 -18.37 -1.31 7.83
C THR A 11 -17.71 -1.04 6.48
N VAL A 12 -17.79 0.16 5.95
CA VAL A 12 -17.41 0.53 4.57
C VAL A 12 -18.10 -0.37 3.52
N ASP A 13 -19.25 -0.93 3.86
CA ASP A 13 -20.05 -1.75 2.97
C ASP A 13 -20.83 -0.92 1.92
N GLY A 14 -21.56 -1.57 1.03
CA GLY A 14 -22.32 -0.90 -0.03
C GLY A 14 -23.37 0.08 0.47
N GLU A 15 -23.85 -0.06 1.73
CA GLU A 15 -24.79 0.84 2.40
C GLU A 15 -24.08 1.88 3.29
N ARG A 16 -22.76 1.81 3.45
CA ARG A 16 -21.91 2.69 4.27
C ARG A 16 -22.37 2.78 5.73
N ARG A 17 -22.75 1.63 6.29
CA ARG A 17 -23.28 1.54 7.64
C ARG A 17 -22.23 1.78 8.71
N VAL A 18 -22.64 2.47 9.78
CA VAL A 18 -21.86 2.61 11.01
C VAL A 18 -22.77 2.21 12.17
N PHE A 19 -22.39 1.18 12.91
CA PHE A 19 -23.11 0.72 14.08
C PHE A 19 -22.47 1.30 15.35
N ALA A 20 -23.23 2.08 16.13
CA ALA A 20 -22.75 2.62 17.41
C ALA A 20 -22.55 1.52 18.47
N ASP A 21 -23.38 0.48 18.39
CA ASP A 21 -23.32 -0.76 19.15
C ASP A 21 -23.44 -1.93 18.17
N GLY A 22 -22.32 -2.31 17.57
CA GLY A 22 -22.22 -3.35 16.57
C GLY A 22 -21.34 -4.50 17.03
N SER A 23 -21.52 -5.65 16.38
CA SER A 23 -20.70 -6.84 16.59
C SER A 23 -20.23 -7.42 15.27
N VAL A 24 -19.08 -8.07 15.31
CA VAL A 24 -18.49 -8.81 14.19
C VAL A 24 -18.16 -10.22 14.66
N LEU A 25 -18.78 -11.22 14.05
CA LEU A 25 -18.51 -12.63 14.29
C LEU A 25 -17.65 -13.19 13.16
N VAL A 26 -16.52 -13.76 13.52
CA VAL A 26 -15.54 -14.38 12.59
C VAL A 26 -15.51 -15.87 12.83
N ASP A 27 -15.57 -16.65 11.74
CA ASP A 27 -15.34 -18.11 11.78
C ASP A 27 -14.26 -18.49 10.76
N GLY A 28 -13.17 -19.10 11.23
CA GLY A 28 -11.99 -19.33 10.41
C GLY A 28 -11.45 -18.00 9.85
N SER A 29 -11.35 -17.91 8.54
CA SER A 29 -10.83 -16.71 7.84
C SER A 29 -11.92 -15.73 7.39
N ARG A 30 -13.21 -15.95 7.75
CA ARG A 30 -14.31 -15.19 7.16
C ARG A 30 -15.20 -14.52 8.20
N ILE A 31 -15.74 -13.38 7.83
CA ILE A 31 -16.81 -12.72 8.57
C ILE A 31 -18.10 -13.55 8.39
N LEU A 32 -18.61 -14.10 9.47
CA LEU A 32 -19.84 -14.88 9.48
C LEU A 32 -21.07 -14.00 9.68
N GLN A 33 -20.97 -13.01 10.57
CA GLN A 33 -22.04 -12.03 10.82
C GLN A 33 -21.42 -10.66 11.13
N VAL A 34 -22.09 -9.59 10.75
CA VAL A 34 -21.78 -8.21 11.13
C VAL A 34 -23.07 -7.40 11.15
N GLY A 35 -23.28 -6.65 12.21
CA GLY A 35 -24.50 -5.87 12.38
C GLY A 35 -24.67 -5.29 13.78
N PRO A 36 -25.87 -4.77 14.12
CA PRO A 36 -26.20 -4.38 15.50
C PRO A 36 -25.98 -5.54 16.46
N SER A 37 -25.41 -5.30 17.64
CA SER A 37 -25.03 -6.38 18.57
C SER A 37 -26.20 -7.29 18.93
N ARG A 38 -27.40 -6.75 19.05
CA ARG A 38 -28.64 -7.52 19.31
C ARG A 38 -29.04 -8.50 18.18
N GLU A 39 -28.44 -8.37 17.00
CA GLU A 39 -28.77 -9.17 15.80
C GLU A 39 -27.67 -10.17 15.46
N VAL A 40 -26.51 -10.10 16.13
CA VAL A 40 -25.37 -11.01 15.92
C VAL A 40 -25.47 -12.14 16.93
N HIS A 41 -25.71 -13.35 16.46
CA HIS A 41 -25.91 -14.55 17.30
C HIS A 41 -24.95 -15.66 16.86
N PRO A 42 -23.91 -15.97 17.67
CA PRO A 42 -23.03 -17.08 17.37
C PRO A 42 -23.81 -18.41 17.33
N PRO A 43 -23.61 -19.25 16.29
CA PRO A 43 -24.31 -20.55 16.21
C PRO A 43 -23.78 -21.59 17.22
N ARG A 44 -22.62 -21.34 17.83
CA ARG A 44 -22.00 -22.09 18.93
C ARG A 44 -21.19 -21.13 19.81
N GLU A 45 -20.76 -21.58 20.96
CA GLU A 45 -19.92 -20.78 21.86
C GLU A 45 -18.62 -20.34 21.11
N PRO A 46 -18.28 -19.04 21.08
CA PRO A 46 -17.03 -18.55 20.50
C PRO A 46 -15.80 -19.03 21.30
N ASP A 47 -14.73 -19.35 20.60
CA ASP A 47 -13.45 -19.71 21.23
C ASP A 47 -12.83 -18.48 21.93
N ARG A 48 -13.19 -17.26 21.48
CA ARG A 48 -12.76 -15.99 22.06
C ARG A 48 -13.85 -14.94 21.88
N VAL A 49 -14.13 -14.20 22.96
CA VAL A 49 -14.95 -12.99 22.96
C VAL A 49 -14.07 -11.79 23.27
N ILE A 50 -14.16 -10.75 22.45
CA ILE A 50 -13.47 -9.47 22.65
C ILE A 50 -14.56 -8.44 22.99
N ASP A 51 -14.53 -7.90 24.21
CA ASP A 51 -15.38 -6.80 24.62
C ASP A 51 -15.00 -5.54 23.82
N GLY A 52 -15.85 -5.16 22.90
CA GLY A 52 -15.69 -4.01 22.01
C GLY A 52 -16.31 -2.71 22.55
N SER A 53 -16.87 -2.70 23.77
CA SER A 53 -17.55 -1.52 24.35
C SER A 53 -16.68 -0.25 24.36
N ARG A 54 -15.36 -0.45 24.32
CA ARG A 54 -14.33 0.60 24.26
C ARG A 54 -13.50 0.53 22.98
N LEU A 55 -14.03 -0.04 21.91
CA LEU A 55 -13.33 -0.18 20.64
C LEU A 55 -14.08 0.48 19.48
N VAL A 56 -13.31 0.93 18.50
CA VAL A 56 -13.80 1.23 17.15
C VAL A 56 -13.23 0.18 16.21
N VAL A 57 -14.07 -0.44 15.40
CA VAL A 57 -13.69 -1.49 14.45
C VAL A 57 -13.86 -1.00 13.03
N THR A 58 -12.83 -1.19 12.20
CA THR A 58 -12.84 -0.84 10.77
C THR A 58 -12.35 -2.03 9.94
N PRO A 59 -12.61 -2.05 8.62
CA PRO A 59 -11.84 -2.92 7.73
C PRO A 59 -10.35 -2.63 7.85
N GLY A 60 -9.51 -3.62 7.56
CA GLY A 60 -8.08 -3.43 7.41
C GLY A 60 -7.77 -2.47 6.26
N PHE A 61 -6.75 -1.63 6.44
CA PHE A 61 -6.30 -0.72 5.39
C PHE A 61 -5.54 -1.46 4.30
N VAL A 62 -5.63 -0.91 3.08
CA VAL A 62 -5.02 -1.47 1.87
C VAL A 62 -4.06 -0.45 1.29
N ASP A 63 -2.76 -0.69 1.40
CA ASP A 63 -1.71 0.13 0.80
C ASP A 63 -1.38 -0.39 -0.61
N THR A 64 -1.70 0.39 -1.62
CA THR A 64 -1.64 -0.08 -3.02
C THR A 64 -0.32 0.19 -3.71
N HIS A 65 0.68 0.76 -3.01
CA HIS A 65 1.99 1.05 -3.59
C HIS A 65 3.05 1.26 -2.52
N VAL A 66 3.92 0.27 -2.32
CA VAL A 66 5.06 0.35 -1.40
C VAL A 66 6.34 -0.17 -2.06
N HIS A 67 7.48 0.37 -1.66
CA HIS A 67 8.82 -0.14 -2.00
C HIS A 67 9.44 -0.74 -0.73
N LEU A 68 9.26 -2.02 -0.51
CA LEU A 68 9.71 -2.70 0.71
C LEU A 68 11.21 -2.59 0.91
N SER A 69 11.99 -2.87 -0.16
CA SER A 69 13.45 -2.90 -0.13
C SER A 69 14.07 -1.60 0.40
N GLU A 70 13.42 -0.45 0.17
CA GLU A 70 13.90 0.86 0.60
C GLU A 70 13.66 1.15 2.09
N HIS A 71 12.98 0.25 2.82
CA HIS A 71 12.66 0.48 4.22
C HIS A 71 13.87 0.40 5.15
N LEU A 72 14.92 -0.33 4.76
CA LEU A 72 16.23 -0.31 5.45
C LEU A 72 16.92 1.05 5.39
N ASN A 73 16.56 1.91 4.43
CA ASN A 73 17.23 3.18 4.20
C ASN A 73 16.40 4.38 4.70
N ARG A 74 15.43 4.14 5.56
CA ARG A 74 14.66 5.21 6.21
C ARG A 74 15.57 6.19 6.93
N GLY A 75 15.40 7.48 6.67
CA GLY A 75 16.20 8.53 7.28
C GLY A 75 17.59 8.75 6.67
N LEU A 76 18.00 7.96 5.65
CA LEU A 76 19.30 8.13 4.99
C LEU A 76 19.36 9.41 4.16
N LEU A 77 18.26 9.78 3.51
CA LEU A 77 18.23 10.85 2.53
C LEU A 77 17.92 12.22 3.15
N LEU A 78 18.69 13.22 2.77
CA LEU A 78 18.38 14.62 3.07
C LEU A 78 17.27 15.16 2.16
N ASP A 79 16.50 16.13 2.66
CA ASP A 79 15.36 16.70 1.94
C ASP A 79 15.73 17.58 0.74
N ASP A 80 17.00 18.00 0.62
CA ASP A 80 17.51 18.84 -0.45
C ASP A 80 18.15 18.08 -1.62
N ILE A 81 17.99 16.76 -1.67
CA ILE A 81 18.45 15.98 -2.81
C ILE A 81 17.50 16.22 -4.01
N PRO A 82 18.01 16.77 -5.12
CA PRO A 82 17.18 16.95 -6.31
C PRO A 82 16.63 15.61 -6.83
N VAL A 83 15.38 15.61 -7.30
CA VAL A 83 14.68 14.37 -7.72
C VAL A 83 15.38 13.61 -8.83
N ASP A 84 16.11 14.32 -9.73
CA ASP A 84 16.90 13.73 -10.80
C ASP A 84 18.21 13.09 -10.32
N ARG A 85 18.66 13.43 -9.11
CA ARG A 85 19.85 12.86 -8.42
C ARG A 85 19.46 11.71 -7.48
N TYR A 86 18.20 11.63 -7.06
CA TYR A 86 17.72 10.66 -6.09
C TYR A 86 17.94 9.21 -6.57
N LEU A 87 17.46 8.88 -7.77
CA LEU A 87 17.60 7.51 -8.29
C LEU A 87 19.06 7.16 -8.60
N PRO A 88 19.84 7.94 -9.42
CA PRO A 88 21.18 7.53 -9.82
C PRO A 88 22.21 7.55 -8.68
N ASP A 89 22.14 8.53 -7.78
CA ASP A 89 23.20 8.73 -6.78
C ASP A 89 22.95 7.96 -5.48
N TRP A 90 21.71 7.58 -5.20
CA TRP A 90 21.33 6.97 -3.93
C TRP A 90 20.68 5.60 -4.09
N LEU A 91 19.60 5.49 -4.86
CA LEU A 91 18.88 4.23 -4.94
C LEU A 91 19.60 3.17 -5.74
N ILE A 92 20.16 3.51 -6.91
CA ILE A 92 20.88 2.53 -7.73
C ILE A 92 22.07 1.91 -6.99
N PRO A 93 22.94 2.66 -6.29
CA PRO A 93 23.99 2.06 -5.47
C PRO A 93 23.47 1.12 -4.37
N LEU A 94 22.36 1.47 -3.71
CA LEU A 94 21.76 0.62 -2.69
C LEU A 94 21.17 -0.66 -3.26
N TYR A 95 20.43 -0.58 -4.36
CA TYR A 95 19.88 -1.75 -5.05
C TYR A 95 20.96 -2.67 -5.61
N ALA A 96 22.07 -2.10 -6.12
CA ALA A 96 23.16 -2.89 -6.70
C ALA A 96 23.80 -3.85 -5.69
N VAL A 97 23.80 -3.50 -4.40
CA VAL A 97 24.44 -4.31 -3.32
C VAL A 97 23.43 -5.04 -2.44
N MET A 98 22.13 -4.91 -2.71
CA MET A 98 21.08 -5.51 -1.91
C MET A 98 21.13 -7.03 -1.94
N THR A 99 20.99 -7.68 -0.79
CA THR A 99 20.94 -9.14 -0.65
C THR A 99 19.51 -9.60 -0.36
N ALA A 100 19.27 -10.91 -0.52
CA ALA A 100 17.98 -11.51 -0.12
C ALA A 100 17.67 -11.27 1.37
N GLU A 101 18.69 -11.31 2.24
CA GLU A 101 18.52 -11.01 3.67
C GLU A 101 18.15 -9.55 3.92
N ASP A 102 18.73 -8.61 3.17
CA ASP A 102 18.36 -7.19 3.25
C ASP A 102 16.87 -7.00 2.88
N GLU A 103 16.42 -7.58 1.77
CA GLU A 103 15.02 -7.48 1.32
C GLU A 103 14.06 -8.15 2.30
N GLN A 104 14.43 -9.33 2.82
CA GLN A 104 13.62 -10.04 3.81
C GLN A 104 13.41 -9.22 5.08
N HIS A 105 14.48 -8.61 5.61
CA HIS A 105 14.38 -7.81 6.84
C HIS A 105 13.77 -6.43 6.60
N ALA A 106 13.95 -5.83 5.42
CA ALA A 106 13.21 -4.64 5.00
C ALA A 106 11.71 -4.92 4.97
N ALA A 107 11.30 -6.06 4.43
CA ALA A 107 9.90 -6.49 4.39
C ALA A 107 9.33 -6.76 5.79
N LEU A 108 10.10 -7.39 6.68
CA LEU A 108 9.70 -7.60 8.08
C LEU A 108 9.49 -6.27 8.80
N LEU A 109 10.44 -5.33 8.69
CA LEU A 109 10.32 -4.01 9.32
C LEU A 109 9.11 -3.23 8.79
N ALA A 110 8.95 -3.18 7.47
CA ALA A 110 7.84 -2.51 6.81
C ALA A 110 6.49 -3.10 7.21
N GLY A 111 6.39 -4.43 7.22
CA GLY A 111 5.16 -5.13 7.60
C GLY A 111 4.80 -4.94 9.07
N ILE A 112 5.78 -4.92 9.99
CA ILE A 112 5.54 -4.58 11.41
C ILE A 112 4.95 -3.17 11.53
N GLU A 113 5.51 -2.18 10.83
CA GLU A 113 4.97 -0.80 10.83
C GLU A 113 3.55 -0.76 10.26
N MET A 114 3.31 -1.41 9.13
CA MET A 114 1.99 -1.50 8.50
C MET A 114 0.95 -2.15 9.43
N ILE A 115 1.27 -3.27 10.06
CA ILE A 115 0.39 -3.94 11.03
C ILE A 115 0.08 -2.99 12.21
N ARG A 116 1.09 -2.34 12.77
CA ARG A 116 0.93 -1.41 13.91
C ARG A 116 0.11 -0.17 13.59
N THR A 117 -0.07 0.14 12.31
CA THR A 117 -0.89 1.27 11.83
C THR A 117 -2.18 0.83 11.13
N GLY A 118 -2.54 -0.47 11.21
CA GLY A 118 -3.80 -1.02 10.74
C GLY A 118 -3.84 -1.45 9.27
N THR A 119 -2.71 -1.46 8.57
CA THR A 119 -2.65 -1.98 7.20
C THR A 119 -2.58 -3.51 7.22
N THR A 120 -3.51 -4.16 6.52
CA THR A 120 -3.60 -5.63 6.44
C THR A 120 -3.17 -6.18 5.09
N THR A 121 -3.24 -5.35 4.06
CA THR A 121 -2.93 -5.72 2.67
C THR A 121 -2.07 -4.65 2.03
N PHE A 122 -1.07 -5.06 1.26
CA PHE A 122 -0.27 -4.11 0.48
C PHE A 122 0.09 -4.65 -0.91
N CYS A 123 0.51 -3.72 -1.79
CA CYS A 123 1.07 -4.05 -3.10
C CYS A 123 2.49 -3.47 -3.20
N GLU A 124 3.47 -4.35 -3.25
CA GLU A 124 4.86 -3.98 -3.54
C GLU A 124 4.95 -3.51 -4.99
N ALA A 125 5.70 -2.44 -5.23
CA ALA A 125 5.62 -1.68 -6.48
C ALA A 125 6.44 -2.26 -7.65
N GLY A 126 7.16 -3.37 -7.47
CA GLY A 126 8.00 -3.99 -8.50
C GLY A 126 9.47 -3.63 -8.37
N THR A 127 10.00 -3.60 -7.13
CA THR A 127 11.41 -3.29 -6.85
C THR A 127 12.20 -4.45 -6.25
N LEU A 128 11.59 -5.64 -6.12
CA LEU A 128 12.24 -6.79 -5.51
C LEU A 128 13.14 -7.55 -6.48
N PHE A 129 14.30 -7.99 -5.99
CA PHE A 129 15.18 -8.93 -6.69
C PHE A 129 14.93 -10.37 -6.24
N ASP A 130 14.65 -10.59 -4.95
CA ASP A 130 14.35 -11.90 -4.38
C ASP A 130 12.90 -11.93 -3.84
N THR A 131 11.95 -12.13 -4.74
CA THR A 131 10.54 -12.18 -4.39
C THR A 131 10.19 -13.35 -3.46
N SER A 132 10.93 -14.45 -3.51
CA SER A 132 10.69 -15.62 -2.67
C SER A 132 11.08 -15.34 -1.22
N ALA A 133 12.25 -14.73 -0.97
CA ALA A 133 12.69 -14.34 0.38
C ALA A 133 11.73 -13.32 1.02
N VAL A 134 11.20 -12.39 0.22
CA VAL A 134 10.21 -11.41 0.68
C VAL A 134 8.87 -12.08 0.94
N ALA A 135 8.43 -13.02 0.10
CA ALA A 135 7.20 -13.77 0.32
C ALA A 135 7.25 -14.53 1.66
N ASP A 136 8.38 -15.19 1.96
CA ASP A 136 8.58 -15.89 3.24
C ASP A 136 8.47 -14.93 4.44
N ALA A 137 8.99 -13.71 4.32
CA ALA A 137 8.88 -12.70 5.38
C ALA A 137 7.43 -12.26 5.58
N VAL A 138 6.69 -12.00 4.49
CA VAL A 138 5.29 -11.56 4.51
C VAL A 138 4.38 -12.65 5.06
N GLU A 139 4.61 -13.90 4.67
CA GLU A 139 3.87 -15.07 5.19
C GLU A 139 4.11 -15.27 6.68
N ARG A 140 5.35 -15.10 7.15
CA ARG A 140 5.69 -15.14 8.59
C ARG A 140 4.95 -14.05 9.37
N LEU A 141 4.80 -12.85 8.82
CA LEU A 141 3.99 -11.77 9.41
C LEU A 141 2.49 -12.07 9.40
N GLY A 142 2.04 -12.98 8.52
CA GLY A 142 0.63 -13.26 8.30
C GLY A 142 -0.08 -12.14 7.54
N MET A 143 0.63 -11.34 6.75
CA MET A 143 0.06 -10.26 5.94
C MET A 143 -0.39 -10.76 4.56
N ARG A 144 -1.37 -10.05 4.00
CA ARG A 144 -1.78 -10.22 2.60
C ARG A 144 -0.97 -9.28 1.72
N ALA A 145 -0.44 -9.80 0.60
CA ALA A 145 0.37 -8.97 -0.29
C ALA A 145 0.24 -9.35 -1.77
N ILE A 146 0.46 -8.33 -2.60
CA ILE A 146 0.83 -8.50 -4.00
C ILE A 146 2.29 -8.10 -4.13
N LEU A 147 3.14 -8.98 -4.66
CA LEU A 147 4.55 -8.74 -4.85
C LEU A 147 4.86 -8.54 -6.33
N GLY A 148 5.79 -7.63 -6.61
CA GLY A 148 6.35 -7.39 -7.93
C GLY A 148 7.87 -7.41 -7.89
N ARG A 149 8.49 -7.91 -8.96
CA ARG A 149 9.94 -7.94 -9.07
C ARG A 149 10.48 -6.76 -9.88
N TRP A 150 11.77 -6.48 -9.73
CA TRP A 150 12.49 -5.49 -10.53
C TRP A 150 12.32 -5.76 -12.03
N THR A 151 11.71 -4.79 -12.75
CA THR A 151 11.34 -4.98 -14.15
C THR A 151 11.50 -3.71 -14.97
N TRP A 152 12.52 -3.66 -15.82
CA TRP A 152 12.73 -2.69 -16.90
C TRP A 152 13.61 -3.33 -17.98
N ASP A 153 13.76 -2.72 -19.17
CA ASP A 153 14.57 -3.24 -20.27
C ASP A 153 15.32 -2.18 -21.11
N LEU A 154 15.06 -0.88 -20.88
CA LEU A 154 15.65 0.21 -21.66
C LEU A 154 16.77 0.97 -20.92
N GLU A 155 16.86 0.84 -19.60
CA GLU A 155 17.89 1.54 -18.83
C GLU A 155 19.16 0.71 -18.71
N SER A 156 20.31 1.42 -18.80
CA SER A 156 21.61 0.84 -18.48
C SER A 156 21.93 1.14 -17.02
N GLY A 157 21.95 0.11 -16.21
CA GLY A 157 22.34 0.16 -14.80
C GLY A 157 23.52 -0.80 -14.51
N PRO A 158 23.87 -1.03 -13.25
CA PRO A 158 24.74 -2.13 -12.83
C PRO A 158 24.28 -3.47 -13.41
N ASP A 159 25.20 -4.39 -13.64
CA ASP A 159 24.92 -5.67 -14.33
C ASP A 159 23.74 -6.44 -13.72
N ARG A 160 23.63 -6.43 -12.39
CA ARG A 160 22.51 -7.06 -11.67
C ARG A 160 21.13 -6.53 -12.08
N MET A 161 21.05 -5.28 -12.50
CA MET A 161 19.80 -4.58 -12.81
C MET A 161 19.45 -4.62 -14.29
N ARG A 162 20.43 -5.01 -15.15
CA ARG A 162 20.21 -5.12 -16.60
C ARG A 162 19.47 -6.40 -16.94
N GLN A 163 18.54 -6.29 -17.84
CA GLN A 163 17.85 -7.43 -18.42
C GLN A 163 17.32 -7.07 -19.81
N THR A 164 17.31 -8.01 -20.70
CA THR A 164 16.59 -7.91 -21.97
C THR A 164 15.09 -8.04 -21.74
N THR A 165 14.27 -7.64 -22.72
CA THR A 165 12.81 -7.83 -22.66
C THR A 165 12.45 -9.30 -22.39
N ALA A 166 13.11 -10.22 -23.08
CA ALA A 166 12.84 -11.66 -22.93
C ALA A 166 13.18 -12.15 -21.52
N GLU A 167 14.33 -11.76 -20.95
CA GLU A 167 14.70 -12.10 -19.57
C GLU A 167 13.73 -11.50 -18.55
N ALA A 168 13.34 -10.24 -18.73
CA ALA A 168 12.37 -9.57 -17.86
C ALA A 168 11.01 -10.29 -17.85
N LEU A 169 10.52 -10.68 -19.02
CA LEU A 169 9.25 -11.41 -19.15
C LEU A 169 9.35 -12.82 -18.58
N ALA A 170 10.42 -13.55 -18.87
CA ALA A 170 10.64 -14.90 -18.33
C ALA A 170 10.73 -14.90 -16.81
N ALA A 171 11.42 -13.92 -16.23
CA ALA A 171 11.55 -13.80 -14.79
C ALA A 171 10.22 -13.39 -14.10
N ASN A 172 9.39 -12.55 -14.74
CA ASN A 172 8.04 -12.28 -14.24
C ASN A 172 7.15 -13.53 -14.33
N ALA A 173 7.24 -14.32 -15.39
CA ALA A 173 6.51 -15.57 -15.51
C ALA A 173 6.90 -16.55 -14.38
N ALA A 174 8.19 -16.74 -14.14
CA ALA A 174 8.69 -17.59 -13.06
C ALA A 174 8.23 -17.12 -11.67
N MET A 175 8.23 -15.81 -11.40
CA MET A 175 7.68 -15.25 -10.17
C MET A 175 6.19 -15.56 -10.02
N LEU A 176 5.41 -15.42 -11.09
CA LEU A 176 3.96 -15.70 -11.05
C LEU A 176 3.69 -17.20 -10.79
N GLU A 177 4.51 -18.09 -11.35
CA GLU A 177 4.42 -19.54 -11.09
C GLU A 177 4.79 -19.86 -9.64
N ASP A 178 5.92 -19.33 -9.13
CA ASP A 178 6.37 -19.55 -7.74
C ASP A 178 5.33 -19.05 -6.72
N LEU A 179 4.91 -17.79 -6.85
CA LEU A 179 3.94 -17.20 -5.93
C LEU A 179 2.54 -17.79 -6.10
N GLY A 180 2.18 -18.21 -7.31
CA GLY A 180 0.90 -18.89 -7.59
C GLY A 180 0.83 -20.31 -7.04
N ALA A 181 1.96 -20.97 -6.82
CA ALA A 181 2.04 -22.29 -6.20
C ALA A 181 1.95 -22.26 -4.67
N ARG A 182 2.09 -21.07 -4.04
CA ARG A 182 1.98 -20.90 -2.59
C ARG A 182 0.51 -20.89 -2.18
N ASP A 183 0.14 -21.71 -1.21
CA ASP A 183 -1.19 -21.70 -0.60
C ASP A 183 -1.24 -20.67 0.53
N GLY A 184 -1.20 -19.39 0.15
CA GLY A 184 -1.04 -18.30 1.13
C GLY A 184 -1.76 -17.01 0.74
N LEU A 185 -1.40 -15.94 1.47
CA LEU A 185 -1.95 -14.60 1.28
C LEU A 185 -1.13 -13.77 0.28
N VAL A 186 -0.01 -14.31 -0.22
CA VAL A 186 0.92 -13.63 -1.12
C VAL A 186 0.63 -14.03 -2.56
N ARG A 187 0.51 -13.03 -3.44
CA ARG A 187 0.28 -13.18 -4.88
C ARG A 187 1.31 -12.36 -5.67
N GLY A 188 1.53 -12.69 -6.92
CA GLY A 188 2.43 -11.94 -7.82
C GLY A 188 1.67 -11.14 -8.87
N TRP A 189 2.20 -9.94 -9.22
CA TRP A 189 1.78 -9.17 -10.40
C TRP A 189 3.00 -8.73 -11.20
N PRO A 190 2.92 -8.67 -12.55
CA PRO A 190 3.93 -7.98 -13.35
C PRO A 190 3.83 -6.48 -13.09
N LEU A 191 4.83 -5.92 -12.41
CA LEU A 191 4.89 -4.50 -12.05
C LEU A 191 6.15 -3.88 -12.64
N LEU A 192 5.98 -2.83 -13.45
CA LEU A 192 7.02 -2.20 -14.24
C LEU A 192 7.49 -0.90 -13.62
N LEU A 193 8.79 -0.57 -13.73
CA LEU A 193 9.34 0.65 -13.17
C LEU A 193 8.71 1.93 -13.75
N GLY A 194 8.42 1.96 -15.05
CA GLY A 194 7.90 3.17 -15.71
C GLY A 194 8.99 4.15 -16.16
N PHE A 195 8.72 5.45 -16.18
CA PHE A 195 9.66 6.52 -16.54
C PHE A 195 10.28 6.42 -17.94
N GLY A 196 9.70 5.69 -18.87
CA GLY A 196 10.35 5.42 -20.15
C GLY A 196 11.51 4.46 -20.05
N THR A 197 11.60 3.66 -18.99
CA THR A 197 12.58 2.58 -18.79
C THR A 197 12.11 1.24 -19.36
N CYS A 198 10.86 1.20 -19.84
CA CYS A 198 10.23 -0.02 -20.36
C CYS A 198 9.87 0.16 -21.85
N SER A 199 10.26 -0.80 -22.67
CA SER A 199 9.86 -0.84 -24.10
C SER A 199 8.39 -1.14 -24.26
N GLU A 200 7.83 -0.84 -25.45
CA GLU A 200 6.47 -1.25 -25.83
C GLU A 200 6.31 -2.77 -25.72
N GLU A 201 7.31 -3.52 -26.18
CA GLU A 201 7.31 -4.98 -26.16
C GLU A 201 7.21 -5.50 -24.71
N LEU A 202 7.99 -4.96 -23.78
CA LEU A 202 7.92 -5.33 -22.36
C LEU A 202 6.55 -5.00 -21.76
N ILE A 203 6.02 -3.80 -22.02
CA ILE A 203 4.72 -3.37 -21.48
C ILE A 203 3.59 -4.26 -21.99
N ARG A 204 3.54 -4.54 -23.30
CA ARG A 204 2.56 -5.46 -23.88
C ARG A 204 2.73 -6.89 -23.37
N GLY A 205 3.97 -7.35 -23.23
CA GLY A 205 4.31 -8.67 -22.71
C GLY A 205 3.87 -8.85 -21.25
N ALA A 206 4.12 -7.85 -20.39
CA ALA A 206 3.69 -7.84 -19.00
C ALA A 206 2.15 -7.88 -18.87
N LYS A 207 1.44 -7.07 -19.70
CA LYS A 207 -0.03 -7.11 -19.77
C LYS A 207 -0.53 -8.49 -20.20
N ALA A 208 0.08 -9.08 -21.23
CA ALA A 208 -0.29 -10.40 -21.72
C ALA A 208 -0.01 -11.52 -20.68
N LEU A 209 1.08 -11.39 -19.88
CA LEU A 209 1.35 -12.27 -18.76
C LEU A 209 0.24 -12.17 -17.70
N ALA A 210 -0.10 -10.95 -17.30
CA ALA A 210 -1.16 -10.73 -16.33
C ALA A 210 -2.50 -11.33 -16.78
N ASP A 211 -2.86 -11.14 -18.05
CA ASP A 211 -4.10 -11.70 -18.59
C ASP A 211 -4.13 -13.24 -18.59
N ARG A 212 -3.00 -13.88 -18.95
CA ARG A 212 -2.90 -15.35 -18.93
C ARG A 212 -3.01 -15.93 -17.52
N HIS A 213 -2.48 -15.22 -16.51
CA HIS A 213 -2.55 -15.67 -15.12
C HIS A 213 -3.79 -15.16 -14.38
N GLY A 214 -4.65 -14.35 -15.01
CA GLY A 214 -5.86 -13.79 -14.39
C GLY A 214 -5.56 -12.82 -13.26
N VAL A 215 -4.41 -12.10 -13.33
CA VAL A 215 -3.95 -11.13 -12.32
C VAL A 215 -3.91 -9.71 -12.86
N GLY A 216 -3.63 -8.74 -11.99
CA GLY A 216 -3.36 -7.37 -12.40
C GLY A 216 -1.93 -7.16 -12.89
N TRP A 217 -1.70 -6.00 -13.47
CA TRP A 217 -0.38 -5.48 -13.83
C TRP A 217 -0.31 -3.99 -13.53
N GLY A 218 0.87 -3.42 -13.50
CA GLY A 218 0.97 -1.98 -13.26
C GLY A 218 2.29 -1.34 -13.62
N MET A 219 2.29 0.00 -13.52
CA MET A 219 3.50 0.82 -13.64
C MET A 219 3.64 1.67 -12.38
N MET A 220 4.83 1.61 -11.76
CA MET A 220 5.06 2.28 -10.48
C MET A 220 5.22 3.80 -10.62
N HIS A 221 5.77 4.29 -11.73
CA HIS A 221 6.01 5.72 -11.91
C HIS A 221 5.51 6.22 -13.26
N LEU A 222 4.40 6.95 -13.26
CA LEU A 222 3.85 7.54 -14.46
C LEU A 222 3.32 8.95 -14.17
N ALA A 223 3.58 9.92 -15.08
CA ALA A 223 3.15 11.31 -14.95
C ALA A 223 3.46 11.96 -13.59
N SER A 224 4.60 11.63 -12.99
CA SER A 224 4.88 11.88 -11.57
C SER A 224 5.60 13.20 -11.29
N HIS A 225 6.34 13.79 -12.25
CA HIS A 225 7.13 15.01 -12.02
C HIS A 225 7.31 15.85 -13.29
N PRO A 226 7.23 17.21 -13.22
CA PRO A 226 7.34 18.08 -14.39
C PRO A 226 8.72 18.10 -15.04
N SER A 227 9.81 17.95 -14.29
CA SER A 227 11.17 17.98 -14.85
C SER A 227 11.50 16.72 -15.67
N ARG A 228 10.73 15.64 -15.49
CA ARG A 228 10.84 14.40 -16.25
C ARG A 228 9.92 14.37 -17.46
N ARG A 229 9.49 15.53 -17.95
CA ARG A 229 8.50 15.70 -19.03
C ARG A 229 8.78 14.87 -20.27
N THR A 230 10.01 14.52 -20.55
CA THR A 230 10.38 13.70 -21.69
C THR A 230 10.49 12.21 -21.38
N ARG A 231 10.85 11.83 -20.14
CA ARG A 231 11.01 10.42 -19.70
C ARG A 231 9.76 9.85 -19.04
N ASP A 232 9.03 10.65 -18.22
CA ASP A 232 7.85 10.20 -17.49
C ASP A 232 6.56 10.28 -18.32
N ARG A 233 6.63 10.87 -19.48
CA ARG A 233 5.49 10.96 -20.41
C ARG A 233 5.52 9.84 -21.42
N LEU A 234 5.20 8.67 -20.96
CA LEU A 234 4.49 7.77 -21.84
C LEU A 234 3.03 8.23 -21.79
N PRO A 235 2.50 8.92 -22.84
CA PRO A 235 1.14 9.46 -22.80
C PRO A 235 0.15 8.33 -22.58
N LEU A 236 -0.89 8.56 -21.78
CA LEU A 236 -1.96 7.58 -21.62
C LEU A 236 -2.59 7.21 -22.97
N ALA A 237 -2.61 8.14 -23.92
CA ALA A 237 -3.05 7.87 -25.29
C ALA A 237 -2.20 6.81 -25.99
N THR A 238 -0.89 6.78 -25.73
CA THR A 238 0.02 5.74 -26.27
C THR A 238 -0.27 4.39 -25.65
N LEU A 239 -0.40 4.33 -24.30
CA LEU A 239 -0.76 3.09 -23.59
C LEU A 239 -2.13 2.57 -24.05
N ASP A 240 -3.06 3.47 -24.29
CA ASP A 240 -4.38 3.13 -24.81
C ASP A 240 -4.31 2.56 -26.24
N ALA A 241 -3.52 3.19 -27.12
CA ALA A 241 -3.28 2.69 -28.49
C ALA A 241 -2.56 1.33 -28.49
N TRP A 242 -1.72 1.06 -27.52
CA TRP A 242 -1.10 -0.25 -27.33
C TRP A 242 -2.06 -1.30 -26.76
N GLY A 243 -3.28 -0.93 -26.36
CA GLY A 243 -4.28 -1.84 -25.82
C GLY A 243 -3.98 -2.38 -24.42
N VAL A 244 -3.11 -1.69 -23.67
CA VAL A 244 -2.70 -2.15 -22.35
C VAL A 244 -3.53 -1.55 -21.20
N LEU A 245 -4.26 -0.45 -21.45
CA LEU A 245 -5.18 0.12 -20.46
C LEU A 245 -6.46 -0.73 -20.36
N ALA A 246 -6.69 -1.33 -19.20
CA ALA A 246 -7.80 -2.24 -18.95
C ALA A 246 -8.16 -2.25 -17.45
N PRO A 247 -9.29 -2.87 -17.05
CA PRO A 247 -9.70 -2.92 -15.65
C PRO A 247 -8.71 -3.62 -14.70
N ASN A 248 -7.76 -4.40 -15.21
CA ASN A 248 -6.70 -5.01 -14.43
C ASN A 248 -5.38 -4.22 -14.43
N ALA A 249 -5.38 -2.97 -14.93
CA ALA A 249 -4.23 -2.08 -14.90
C ALA A 249 -4.27 -1.15 -13.68
N LYS A 250 -3.14 -1.05 -12.94
CA LYS A 250 -2.93 -0.12 -11.83
C LYS A 250 -1.75 0.79 -12.15
N LEU A 251 -1.98 2.11 -12.18
CA LEU A 251 -0.96 3.13 -12.43
C LEU A 251 -0.74 3.96 -11.18
N SER A 252 0.52 4.32 -10.90
CA SER A 252 0.83 5.07 -9.67
C SER A 252 1.21 6.51 -9.95
N HIS A 253 0.98 7.39 -8.96
CA HIS A 253 1.16 8.84 -8.94
C HIS A 253 0.15 9.62 -9.78
N MET A 254 0.25 9.61 -11.11
CA MET A 254 -0.67 10.25 -12.06
C MET A 254 -0.99 11.71 -11.73
N VAL A 255 0.05 12.51 -11.44
CA VAL A 255 -0.09 13.90 -10.98
C VAL A 255 -0.48 14.84 -12.11
N TYR A 256 0.15 14.68 -13.28
CA TYR A 256 0.03 15.59 -14.44
C TYR A 256 -0.90 15.03 -15.50
N LEU A 257 -2.21 15.13 -15.26
CA LEU A 257 -3.27 14.66 -16.16
C LEU A 257 -4.10 15.83 -16.71
N ASP A 258 -4.63 15.67 -17.92
CA ASP A 258 -5.68 16.52 -18.46
C ASP A 258 -7.07 15.83 -18.42
N ASP A 259 -8.12 16.52 -18.90
CA ASP A 259 -9.48 15.98 -18.91
C ASP A 259 -9.62 14.77 -19.85
N ALA A 260 -8.89 14.76 -20.96
CA ALA A 260 -8.91 13.64 -21.89
C ALA A 260 -8.25 12.39 -21.28
N ASP A 261 -7.23 12.57 -20.45
CA ASP A 261 -6.59 11.50 -19.69
C ASP A 261 -7.55 10.92 -18.65
N ILE A 262 -8.23 11.76 -17.86
CA ILE A 262 -9.23 11.32 -16.89
C ILE A 262 -10.36 10.55 -17.56
N ALA A 263 -10.91 11.11 -18.66
CA ALA A 263 -11.95 10.43 -19.43
C ALA A 263 -11.48 9.07 -19.97
N ARG A 264 -10.20 8.92 -20.32
CA ARG A 264 -9.61 7.67 -20.78
C ARG A 264 -9.51 6.65 -19.65
N LEU A 265 -9.04 7.09 -18.46
CA LEU A 265 -8.98 6.24 -17.27
C LEU A 265 -10.36 5.67 -16.91
N VAL A 266 -11.40 6.52 -16.92
CA VAL A 266 -12.80 6.11 -16.69
C VAL A 266 -13.24 5.06 -17.71
N ARG A 267 -13.10 5.34 -19.00
CA ARG A 267 -13.54 4.42 -20.06
C ARG A 267 -12.84 3.08 -20.02
N ARG A 268 -11.57 3.05 -19.62
CA ARG A 268 -10.76 1.82 -19.55
C ARG A 268 -10.81 1.12 -18.18
N GLY A 269 -11.44 1.73 -17.18
CA GLY A 269 -11.55 1.17 -15.83
C GLY A 269 -10.19 1.03 -15.11
N VAL A 270 -9.21 1.86 -15.47
CA VAL A 270 -7.86 1.83 -14.89
C VAL A 270 -7.91 2.30 -13.44
N LYS A 271 -7.13 1.65 -12.57
CA LYS A 271 -7.01 1.98 -11.15
C LYS A 271 -5.80 2.87 -10.91
N ILE A 272 -5.92 3.78 -9.95
CA ILE A 272 -4.85 4.72 -9.60
C ILE A 272 -4.43 4.53 -8.15
N SER A 273 -3.12 4.40 -7.92
CA SER A 273 -2.52 4.50 -6.60
C SER A 273 -1.95 5.90 -6.40
N HIS A 274 -2.56 6.68 -5.53
CA HIS A 274 -2.13 8.02 -5.16
C HIS A 274 -1.19 7.97 -3.96
N CYS A 275 0.03 8.54 -4.10
CA CYS A 275 1.08 8.50 -3.08
C CYS A 275 1.30 9.90 -2.49
N PRO A 276 0.51 10.32 -1.47
CA PRO A 276 0.52 11.70 -1.01
C PRO A 276 1.82 12.10 -0.33
N THR A 277 2.34 11.30 0.58
CA THR A 277 3.50 11.65 1.40
C THR A 277 4.77 11.82 0.57
N ALA A 278 5.13 10.80 -0.22
CA ALA A 278 6.28 10.88 -1.11
C ALA A 278 6.11 11.99 -2.17
N GLY A 279 4.89 12.16 -2.68
CA GLY A 279 4.61 13.21 -3.64
C GLY A 279 4.82 14.62 -3.10
N LEU A 280 4.49 14.86 -1.84
CA LEU A 280 4.73 16.13 -1.14
C LEU A 280 6.22 16.32 -0.84
N LYS A 281 6.86 15.32 -0.25
CA LYS A 281 8.26 15.40 0.15
C LYS A 281 9.21 15.55 -1.06
N HIS A 282 8.93 14.85 -2.16
CA HIS A 282 9.69 14.96 -3.40
C HIS A 282 9.22 16.11 -4.32
N THR A 283 8.43 17.05 -3.80
CA THR A 283 7.98 18.24 -4.53
C THR A 283 7.35 17.93 -5.90
N LYS A 284 6.57 16.84 -5.97
CA LYS A 284 5.88 16.42 -7.21
C LYS A 284 4.72 17.35 -7.59
N GLY A 285 4.46 18.42 -6.81
CA GLY A 285 3.44 19.44 -7.12
C GLY A 285 1.99 18.98 -6.91
N LEU A 286 1.75 18.10 -5.94
CA LEU A 286 0.43 17.49 -5.72
C LEU A 286 -0.69 18.51 -5.52
N ALA A 287 -0.49 19.50 -4.63
CA ALA A 287 -1.51 20.50 -4.33
C ALA A 287 -1.94 21.28 -5.57
N ALA A 288 -0.96 21.66 -6.42
CA ALA A 288 -1.20 22.51 -7.59
C ALA A 288 -1.67 21.74 -8.84
N HIS A 289 -1.23 20.50 -9.01
CA HIS A 289 -1.36 19.79 -10.28
C HIS A 289 -2.11 18.47 -10.21
N ALA A 290 -2.10 17.77 -9.06
CA ALA A 290 -2.79 16.50 -8.98
C ALA A 290 -4.32 16.69 -9.01
N ARG A 291 -4.95 15.90 -9.85
CA ARG A 291 -6.40 15.96 -10.11
C ARG A 291 -7.17 14.85 -9.41
N VAL A 292 -6.75 14.53 -8.19
CA VAL A 292 -7.37 13.47 -7.39
C VAL A 292 -8.86 13.73 -7.13
N PRO A 293 -9.30 14.96 -6.72
CA PRO A 293 -10.71 15.22 -6.53
C PRO A 293 -11.52 15.04 -7.83
N GLU A 294 -10.98 15.48 -8.95
CA GLU A 294 -11.61 15.38 -10.27
C GLU A 294 -11.71 13.91 -10.71
N MET A 295 -10.64 13.14 -10.55
CA MET A 295 -10.64 11.70 -10.84
C MET A 295 -11.69 10.95 -10.03
N VAL A 296 -11.75 11.19 -8.71
CA VAL A 296 -12.75 10.56 -7.83
C VAL A 296 -14.17 10.96 -8.22
N ARG A 297 -14.42 12.25 -8.46
CA ARG A 297 -15.73 12.76 -8.90
C ARG A 297 -16.19 12.09 -10.20
N ASP A 298 -15.28 11.89 -11.15
CA ASP A 298 -15.59 11.36 -12.48
C ASP A 298 -15.60 9.82 -12.50
N GLY A 299 -15.40 9.17 -11.35
CA GLY A 299 -15.56 7.72 -11.17
C GLY A 299 -14.30 6.88 -11.39
N VAL A 300 -13.12 7.49 -11.47
CA VAL A 300 -11.87 6.73 -11.44
C VAL A 300 -11.69 6.10 -10.06
N CYS A 301 -11.35 4.81 -10.01
CA CYS A 301 -10.92 4.16 -8.78
C CYS A 301 -9.56 4.71 -8.35
N VAL A 302 -9.54 5.54 -7.33
CA VAL A 302 -8.33 6.11 -6.72
C VAL A 302 -8.15 5.53 -5.32
N SER A 303 -7.02 4.90 -5.08
CA SER A 303 -6.58 4.34 -3.80
C SER A 303 -5.35 5.07 -3.27
N LEU A 304 -4.91 4.73 -2.06
CA LEU A 304 -3.73 5.33 -1.41
C LEU A 304 -2.54 4.39 -1.45
N GLY A 305 -1.33 4.97 -1.50
CA GLY A 305 -0.06 4.25 -1.46
C GLY A 305 1.02 4.98 -0.68
N GLY A 306 1.82 4.22 0.09
CA GLY A 306 2.89 4.73 0.94
C GLY A 306 4.13 5.16 0.16
N ASP A 307 4.36 4.60 -1.03
CA ASP A 307 5.55 4.78 -1.86
C ASP A 307 6.80 4.18 -1.17
N SER A 308 7.89 4.89 -1.06
CA SER A 308 9.16 4.37 -0.58
C SER A 308 9.44 4.69 0.89
N GLY A 309 10.02 3.73 1.59
CA GLY A 309 10.40 3.90 3.00
C GLY A 309 11.46 4.98 3.24
N ASN A 310 12.31 5.27 2.26
CA ASN A 310 13.30 6.36 2.32
C ASN A 310 12.76 7.68 1.77
N GLY A 311 11.75 7.65 0.91
CA GLY A 311 11.08 8.82 0.35
C GLY A 311 10.00 9.37 1.28
N SER A 312 8.95 8.60 1.56
CA SER A 312 7.87 8.98 2.49
C SER A 312 8.27 8.88 3.96
N ASN A 313 9.19 7.99 4.28
CA ASN A 313 9.68 7.64 5.61
C ASN A 313 8.66 6.92 6.52
N HIS A 314 7.51 6.54 6.00
CA HIS A 314 6.52 5.74 6.73
C HIS A 314 5.52 5.06 5.77
N PHE A 315 4.87 3.98 6.26
CA PHE A 315 3.75 3.30 5.61
C PHE A 315 2.46 3.40 6.46
N ASP A 316 2.25 4.56 7.08
CA ASP A 316 1.11 4.84 7.94
C ASP A 316 -0.07 5.37 7.13
N MET A 317 -1.08 4.54 6.93
CA MET A 317 -2.28 4.88 6.17
C MET A 317 -3.11 5.99 6.83
N LEU A 318 -3.09 6.09 8.16
CA LEU A 318 -3.80 7.16 8.89
C LEU A 318 -3.24 8.53 8.55
N ARG A 319 -1.90 8.66 8.50
CA ARG A 319 -1.25 9.90 8.04
C ARG A 319 -1.56 10.22 6.59
N MET A 320 -1.63 9.22 5.72
CA MET A 320 -1.97 9.43 4.32
C MET A 320 -3.42 9.91 4.17
N MET A 321 -4.36 9.33 4.90
CA MET A 321 -5.75 9.79 4.94
C MET A 321 -5.84 11.24 5.40
N TYR A 322 -5.16 11.60 6.50
CA TYR A 322 -5.11 12.98 6.99
C TYR A 322 -4.61 13.95 5.92
N LEU A 323 -3.50 13.64 5.24
CA LEU A 323 -2.93 14.51 4.20
C LEU A 323 -3.91 14.71 3.05
N VAL A 324 -4.50 13.66 2.52
CA VAL A 324 -5.42 13.73 1.38
C VAL A 324 -6.69 14.48 1.72
N ALA A 325 -7.26 14.24 2.91
CA ALA A 325 -8.47 14.93 3.38
C ALA A 325 -8.26 16.46 3.54
N ASN A 326 -7.05 16.94 3.71
CA ASN A 326 -6.74 18.34 3.96
C ASN A 326 -6.20 19.07 2.73
N ILE A 327 -5.16 18.51 2.08
CA ILE A 327 -4.40 19.23 1.04
C ILE A 327 -5.27 19.68 -0.15
N TYR A 328 -6.23 18.85 -0.56
CA TYR A 328 -7.07 19.18 -1.72
C TYR A 328 -8.20 20.14 -1.40
N LYS A 329 -8.68 20.18 -0.15
CA LYS A 329 -9.62 21.21 0.31
C LYS A 329 -8.99 22.60 0.22
N ASP A 330 -7.78 22.73 0.76
CA ASP A 330 -7.02 23.98 0.72
C ASP A 330 -6.67 24.37 -0.73
N ALA A 331 -6.13 23.43 -1.51
CA ALA A 331 -5.74 23.67 -2.90
C ALA A 331 -6.92 24.05 -3.83
N ARG A 332 -8.13 23.65 -3.52
CA ARG A 332 -9.35 23.94 -4.29
C ARG A 332 -10.23 25.03 -3.67
N LEU A 333 -9.86 25.52 -2.46
CA LEU A 333 -10.68 26.45 -1.65
C LEU A 333 -12.12 25.93 -1.49
N ASP A 334 -12.29 24.62 -1.37
CA ASP A 334 -13.58 23.94 -1.26
C ASP A 334 -13.52 22.83 -0.21
N VAL A 335 -14.20 23.05 0.92
CA VAL A 335 -14.28 22.11 2.05
C VAL A 335 -14.99 20.79 1.72
N ARG A 336 -15.72 20.71 0.60
CA ARG A 336 -16.51 19.56 0.21
C ARG A 336 -15.71 18.50 -0.54
N VAL A 337 -14.53 18.85 -1.07
CA VAL A 337 -13.70 17.88 -1.82
C VAL A 337 -13.10 16.86 -0.87
N LEU A 338 -13.11 15.61 -1.27
CA LEU A 338 -12.56 14.46 -0.53
C LEU A 338 -12.94 14.47 0.96
N PRO A 339 -14.25 14.34 1.28
CA PRO A 339 -14.67 14.23 2.68
C PRO A 339 -14.10 12.97 3.34
N PRO A 340 -14.10 12.87 4.68
CA PRO A 340 -13.53 11.74 5.41
C PRO A 340 -14.00 10.39 4.92
N GLU A 341 -15.29 10.25 4.60
CA GLU A 341 -15.90 9.02 4.09
C GLU A 341 -15.23 8.55 2.80
N THR A 342 -15.02 9.45 1.85
CA THR A 342 -14.33 9.15 0.58
C THR A 342 -12.88 8.73 0.81
N VAL A 343 -12.19 9.39 1.72
CA VAL A 343 -10.79 9.09 2.01
C VAL A 343 -10.65 7.74 2.71
N VAL A 344 -11.58 7.37 3.59
CA VAL A 344 -11.64 6.03 4.20
C VAL A 344 -11.90 4.97 3.11
N GLU A 345 -12.82 5.22 2.17
CA GLU A 345 -13.01 4.33 1.02
C GLU A 345 -11.71 4.16 0.20
N MET A 346 -10.94 5.24 -0.02
CA MET A 346 -9.66 5.18 -0.74
C MET A 346 -8.62 4.29 -0.03
N ALA A 347 -8.64 4.28 1.29
CA ALA A 347 -7.74 3.48 2.13
C ALA A 347 -8.20 2.03 2.36
N THR A 348 -9.42 1.68 1.94
CA THR A 348 -10.05 0.38 2.22
C THR A 348 -10.63 -0.24 0.94
N ILE A 349 -11.93 -0.05 0.66
CA ILE A 349 -12.61 -0.72 -0.45
C ILE A 349 -12.07 -0.31 -1.84
N ARG A 350 -11.66 0.96 -2.04
CA ARG A 350 -11.03 1.39 -3.28
C ARG A 350 -9.61 0.82 -3.41
N GLY A 351 -8.89 0.67 -2.29
CA GLY A 351 -7.64 -0.07 -2.26
C GLY A 351 -7.82 -1.52 -2.68
N ALA A 352 -8.83 -2.19 -2.12
CA ALA A 352 -9.17 -3.56 -2.50
C ALA A 352 -9.58 -3.67 -3.98
N GLU A 353 -10.38 -2.73 -4.50
CA GLU A 353 -10.74 -2.66 -5.92
C GLU A 353 -9.51 -2.46 -6.81
N ALA A 354 -8.57 -1.61 -6.39
CA ALA A 354 -7.34 -1.36 -7.13
C ALA A 354 -6.45 -2.62 -7.21
N LEU A 355 -6.58 -3.52 -6.25
CA LEU A 355 -5.87 -4.80 -6.19
C LEU A 355 -6.72 -6.00 -6.70
N LEU A 356 -7.90 -5.76 -7.26
CA LEU A 356 -8.85 -6.79 -7.74
C LEU A 356 -9.30 -7.75 -6.63
N MET A 357 -9.42 -7.23 -5.40
CA MET A 357 -9.79 -7.99 -4.19
C MET A 357 -11.07 -7.45 -3.51
N GLU A 358 -11.84 -6.57 -4.14
CA GLU A 358 -13.02 -5.93 -3.55
C GLU A 358 -14.12 -6.92 -3.12
N ARG A 359 -14.10 -8.13 -3.65
CA ARG A 359 -14.99 -9.23 -3.25
C ARG A 359 -14.48 -10.01 -2.04
N GLU A 360 -13.21 -9.83 -1.70
CA GLU A 360 -12.55 -10.56 -0.62
C GLU A 360 -12.34 -9.70 0.63
N ILE A 361 -11.92 -8.42 0.46
CA ILE A 361 -11.50 -7.53 1.54
C ILE A 361 -12.00 -6.08 1.31
N GLY A 362 -11.61 -5.16 2.19
CA GLY A 362 -11.84 -3.72 2.07
C GLY A 362 -13.13 -3.22 2.68
N SER A 363 -14.00 -4.12 3.15
CA SER A 363 -15.22 -3.81 3.90
C SER A 363 -15.55 -4.94 4.86
N LEU A 364 -16.34 -4.64 5.90
CA LEU A 364 -16.86 -5.65 6.82
C LEU A 364 -18.23 -6.12 6.32
N GLU A 365 -18.24 -7.20 5.57
CA GLU A 365 -19.43 -7.83 4.99
C GLU A 365 -19.39 -9.34 5.18
N VAL A 366 -20.56 -9.94 5.36
CA VAL A 366 -20.71 -11.40 5.49
C VAL A 366 -20.08 -12.12 4.28
N GLY A 367 -19.24 -13.10 4.54
CA GLY A 367 -18.53 -13.89 3.54
C GLY A 367 -17.18 -13.32 3.10
N LYS A 368 -16.87 -12.06 3.36
CA LYS A 368 -15.53 -11.50 3.11
C LYS A 368 -14.50 -12.03 4.11
N ARG A 369 -13.23 -11.88 3.79
CA ARG A 369 -12.13 -12.21 4.68
C ARG A 369 -12.17 -11.33 5.93
N ALA A 370 -11.84 -11.90 7.06
CA ALA A 370 -11.78 -11.20 8.33
C ALA A 370 -10.44 -10.45 8.46
N ASP A 371 -10.34 -9.34 7.70
CA ASP A 371 -9.26 -8.36 7.76
C ASP A 371 -9.83 -7.10 8.41
N LEU A 372 -9.51 -6.86 9.69
CA LEU A 372 -10.09 -5.77 10.47
C LEU A 372 -9.11 -5.19 11.50
N VAL A 373 -9.34 -3.92 11.85
CA VAL A 373 -8.55 -3.17 12.84
C VAL A 373 -9.43 -2.77 14.01
N LEU A 374 -8.93 -2.98 15.21
CA LEU A 374 -9.57 -2.61 16.46
C LEU A 374 -8.77 -1.45 17.09
N PHE A 375 -9.39 -0.28 17.19
CA PHE A 375 -8.81 0.91 17.81
C PHE A 375 -9.28 1.04 19.26
N ASP A 376 -8.37 1.42 20.16
CA ASP A 376 -8.68 1.74 21.54
C ASP A 376 -9.40 3.10 21.62
N ARG A 377 -10.69 3.08 21.91
CA ARG A 377 -11.53 4.27 22.06
C ARG A 377 -11.19 5.10 23.29
N ASP A 378 -10.38 4.58 24.22
CA ASP A 378 -9.93 5.33 25.39
C ASP A 378 -8.74 6.24 25.11
N ALA A 379 -8.07 6.07 23.97
CA ALA A 379 -7.07 7.01 23.52
C ALA A 379 -7.67 8.42 23.29
N PRO A 380 -6.93 9.50 23.61
CA PRO A 380 -7.45 10.89 23.55
C PRO A 380 -8.02 11.27 22.18
N GLU A 381 -7.45 10.78 21.09
CA GLU A 381 -7.87 11.07 19.71
C GLU A 381 -9.26 10.53 19.36
N TRP A 382 -9.80 9.61 20.17
CA TRP A 382 -11.15 9.07 20.03
C TRP A 382 -12.16 9.76 20.96
N ARG A 383 -11.76 10.79 21.72
CA ARG A 383 -12.63 11.45 22.70
C ARG A 383 -12.78 12.97 22.42
N PRO A 384 -14.03 13.48 22.33
CA PRO A 384 -15.28 12.70 22.31
C PRO A 384 -15.49 11.98 20.98
N LEU A 385 -16.20 10.84 21.00
CA LEU A 385 -16.59 10.12 19.79
C LEU A 385 -17.98 10.64 19.31
N LEU A 386 -17.98 11.72 18.51
CA LEU A 386 -19.19 12.31 17.95
C LEU A 386 -19.42 11.89 16.50
N ASN A 387 -18.35 11.79 15.72
CA ASN A 387 -18.36 11.29 14.35
C ASN A 387 -17.15 10.34 14.16
N PRO A 388 -17.36 9.02 14.14
CA PRO A 388 -16.26 8.05 14.07
C PRO A 388 -15.35 8.21 12.83
N LEU A 389 -15.90 8.61 11.68
CA LEU A 389 -15.13 8.83 10.46
C LEU A 389 -14.25 10.09 10.56
N ASN A 390 -14.77 11.16 11.18
CA ASN A 390 -13.95 12.34 11.45
C ASN A 390 -12.82 12.04 12.44
N ASN A 391 -13.11 11.30 13.54
CA ASN A 391 -12.06 10.89 14.47
C ASN A 391 -11.00 10.02 13.74
N LEU A 392 -11.44 9.05 12.93
CA LEU A 392 -10.53 8.16 12.19
C LEU A 392 -9.58 8.93 11.27
N VAL A 393 -10.10 9.90 10.49
CA VAL A 393 -9.31 10.59 9.46
C VAL A 393 -8.49 11.75 10.02
N TYR A 394 -9.06 12.52 10.97
CA TYR A 394 -8.44 13.77 11.43
C TYR A 394 -7.70 13.66 12.75
N ALA A 395 -7.99 12.65 13.56
CA ALA A 395 -7.43 12.56 14.90
C ALA A 395 -6.68 11.27 15.17
N ALA A 396 -7.17 10.12 14.68
CA ALA A 396 -6.57 8.82 15.00
C ALA A 396 -5.12 8.70 14.53
N THR A 397 -4.34 7.95 15.30
CA THR A 397 -2.94 7.63 15.03
C THR A 397 -2.70 6.14 15.22
N GLY A 398 -1.58 5.61 14.74
CA GLY A 398 -1.19 4.21 14.93
C GLY A 398 -1.08 3.80 16.41
N SER A 399 -0.88 4.77 17.32
CA SER A 399 -0.79 4.48 18.76
C SER A 399 -2.10 3.96 19.38
N SER A 400 -3.24 4.25 18.76
CA SER A 400 -4.55 3.73 19.19
C SER A 400 -4.95 2.40 18.54
N VAL A 401 -4.14 1.85 17.63
CA VAL A 401 -4.37 0.50 17.09
C VAL A 401 -4.04 -0.53 18.17
N ARG A 402 -5.06 -1.18 18.70
CA ARG A 402 -4.96 -2.16 19.76
C ARG A 402 -4.74 -3.57 19.25
N SER A 403 -5.54 -3.95 18.24
CA SER A 403 -5.44 -5.28 17.62
C SER A 403 -5.70 -5.21 16.12
N VAL A 404 -5.06 -6.10 15.37
CA VAL A 404 -5.25 -6.26 13.92
C VAL A 404 -5.46 -7.73 13.61
N MET A 405 -6.51 -8.01 12.86
CA MET A 405 -6.84 -9.35 12.37
C MET A 405 -6.63 -9.37 10.86
N ILE A 406 -5.94 -10.41 10.37
CA ILE A 406 -5.74 -10.68 8.95
C ILE A 406 -6.14 -12.12 8.69
N ASP A 407 -7.06 -12.32 7.74
CA ASP A 407 -7.58 -13.64 7.38
C ASP A 407 -8.10 -14.44 8.60
N GLY A 408 -8.70 -13.73 9.57
CA GLY A 408 -9.24 -14.31 10.80
C GLY A 408 -8.21 -14.57 11.91
N ARG A 409 -6.93 -14.26 11.68
CA ARG A 409 -5.85 -14.42 12.66
C ARG A 409 -5.46 -13.06 13.25
N LEU A 410 -5.41 -12.95 14.59
CA LEU A 410 -4.87 -11.78 15.27
C LEU A 410 -3.35 -11.74 15.09
N VAL A 411 -2.85 -10.87 14.21
CA VAL A 411 -1.41 -10.66 13.96
C VAL A 411 -0.84 -9.58 14.88
N LEU A 412 -1.68 -8.64 15.34
CA LEU A 412 -1.43 -7.75 16.47
C LEU A 412 -2.53 -8.00 17.49
N ASP A 413 -2.16 -8.27 18.74
CA ASP A 413 -3.10 -8.53 19.82
C ASP A 413 -2.68 -7.75 21.06
N GLU A 414 -3.56 -6.89 21.56
CA GLU A 414 -3.29 -6.01 22.71
C GLU A 414 -1.94 -5.27 22.57
N GLY A 415 -1.66 -4.72 21.37
CA GLY A 415 -0.44 -3.97 21.08
C GLY A 415 0.82 -4.79 20.88
N ARG A 416 0.73 -6.13 20.83
CA ARG A 416 1.87 -7.03 20.61
C ARG A 416 1.75 -7.77 19.29
N ILE A 417 2.78 -7.75 18.48
CA ILE A 417 2.88 -8.62 17.30
C ILE A 417 2.94 -10.07 17.76
N THR A 418 2.11 -10.92 17.21
CA THR A 418 1.97 -12.33 17.63
C THR A 418 2.75 -13.28 16.72
N THR A 419 3.26 -12.81 15.62
CA THR A 419 3.74 -13.63 14.50
C THR A 419 5.26 -13.67 14.38
N VAL A 420 5.95 -12.62 14.81
CA VAL A 420 7.42 -12.50 14.79
C VAL A 420 7.93 -11.85 16.07
N ASP A 421 9.21 -12.07 16.37
CA ASP A 421 9.91 -11.35 17.43
C ASP A 421 10.36 -9.97 16.91
N GLU A 422 9.60 -8.93 17.25
CA GLU A 422 9.89 -7.55 16.83
C GLU A 422 11.28 -7.09 17.24
N ARG A 423 11.72 -7.45 18.46
CA ARG A 423 13.02 -7.00 18.95
C ARG A 423 14.16 -7.58 18.13
N ALA A 424 14.09 -8.87 17.83
CA ALA A 424 15.07 -9.53 16.97
C ALA A 424 15.11 -8.92 15.57
N VAL A 425 13.94 -8.55 14.99
CA VAL A 425 13.88 -7.86 13.70
C VAL A 425 14.55 -6.50 13.79
N TYR A 426 14.25 -5.68 14.79
CA TYR A 426 14.83 -4.34 14.94
C TYR A 426 16.34 -4.38 15.12
N ASP A 427 16.85 -5.28 15.98
CA ASP A 427 18.29 -5.43 16.20
C ASP A 427 19.02 -5.86 14.92
N ARG A 428 18.43 -6.75 14.12
CA ARG A 428 19.02 -7.17 12.84
C ARG A 428 18.99 -6.08 11.77
N VAL A 429 17.89 -5.36 11.65
CA VAL A 429 17.71 -4.23 10.73
C VAL A 429 18.75 -3.14 10.94
N GLU A 430 19.07 -2.78 12.19
CA GLU A 430 20.11 -1.80 12.53
C GLU A 430 21.49 -2.21 11.99
N VAL A 431 21.80 -3.49 11.99
CA VAL A 431 23.07 -4.02 11.46
C VAL A 431 23.05 -4.00 9.93
N LEU A 432 21.98 -4.52 9.33
CA LEU A 432 21.86 -4.63 7.87
C LEU A 432 21.84 -3.27 7.18
N ALA A 433 21.11 -2.29 7.74
CA ALA A 433 21.03 -0.94 7.18
C ALA A 433 22.41 -0.27 7.10
N ARG A 434 23.22 -0.35 8.18
CA ARG A 434 24.58 0.21 8.19
C ARG A 434 25.51 -0.53 7.22
N ASP A 435 25.40 -1.85 7.17
CA ASP A 435 26.19 -2.68 6.27
C ASP A 435 25.85 -2.41 4.79
N GLN A 436 24.58 -2.27 4.44
CA GLN A 436 24.13 -1.96 3.09
C GLN A 436 24.66 -0.59 2.63
N VAL A 437 24.53 0.46 3.48
CA VAL A 437 25.04 1.81 3.18
C VAL A 437 26.56 1.76 2.93
N ARG A 438 27.31 0.99 3.75
CA ARG A 438 28.76 0.80 3.58
C ARG A 438 29.08 0.07 2.29
N ARG A 439 28.38 -1.03 1.95
CA ARG A 439 28.58 -1.79 0.70
C ARG A 439 28.25 -0.94 -0.54
N ALA A 440 27.28 -0.05 -0.42
CA ALA A 440 26.92 0.90 -1.48
C ALA A 440 27.92 2.05 -1.65
N GLY A 441 28.93 2.16 -0.77
CA GLY A 441 29.90 3.27 -0.80
C GLY A 441 29.29 4.63 -0.44
N LEU A 442 28.14 4.63 0.24
CA LEU A 442 27.42 5.82 0.65
C LEU A 442 27.80 6.26 2.07
N THR A 443 27.56 7.53 2.36
CA THR A 443 27.77 8.11 3.70
C THR A 443 26.47 8.68 4.21
N VAL A 444 26.14 8.37 5.48
CA VAL A 444 25.00 8.98 6.17
C VAL A 444 25.32 10.45 6.43
N LEU A 445 24.53 11.34 5.85
CA LEU A 445 24.68 12.77 5.99
C LEU A 445 23.76 13.28 7.09
N ASN A 446 24.31 14.10 8.01
CA ASN A 446 23.53 14.76 9.07
C ASN A 446 23.84 16.25 9.05
N ARG A 447 22.80 17.11 8.94
CA ARG A 447 22.96 18.57 9.05
C ARG A 447 23.29 18.99 10.47
N TRP A 448 22.77 18.27 11.45
CA TRP A 448 23.11 18.44 12.85
C TRP A 448 24.19 17.43 13.22
N PRO A 449 25.30 17.84 13.86
CA PRO A 449 26.40 16.93 14.17
C PRO A 449 25.91 15.83 15.15
N LEU A 450 25.99 14.60 14.69
CA LEU A 450 25.75 13.44 15.54
C LEU A 450 26.99 13.27 16.44
N ARG A 451 26.82 13.41 17.74
CA ARG A 451 27.87 13.17 18.73
C ARG A 451 27.62 11.82 19.41
N PRO A 452 28.68 11.05 19.68
CA PRO A 452 28.55 9.77 20.41
C PRO A 452 28.05 9.94 21.83
#